data_fd5f0e26952b3e6ff1860d1f05a3ada3
#
_entry.id   fd5f0e26952b3e6ff1860d1f05a3ada3
#
_cell.length_a   1.000
_cell.length_b   1.000
_cell.length_c   1.000
_cell.angle_alpha   90.00
_cell.angle_beta   90.00
_cell.angle_gamma   90.00
#
_symmetry.space_group_name_H-M   'P 1'
#
loop_
_entity.id
_entity.type
_entity.pdbx_description
1 polymer ?
#
loop_
_entity_poly.entity_id
_entity_poly.type
_entity_poly.pdbx_seq_one_letter_code
_entity_poly.pdbx_strand_id
1 'polypeptide(L)'
;MAKYLDPKADVTFKKVFGEHKNLVISLLNALLPLEDGKLVESIEYLPPEMVPDNPEKKNSIVDVRCEETGGRKFIVEMQLNWTTAFKERVLFNAAKAYVRQIDRSDKFKLLQPVYSLNLVNKVFEPDTENCYHHYSMVHNLDTKKKIDGLHLVFIELPKFKPQSFAEKKMAVLWLKFLTEIDEETCTVPQELLDDPVVSKALEIVEESAYSDEEKAAYEGYWDAVRREATIIGELNDAREELAEEKKNRDAALAERDAATARADAANARADAANAERDAAVEKLRQSARKMKGKGFSAADIADLTGLTADEINAL
;
A
#
# COMPACT_ATOMS: atom_id res chain seq x y z
N MET A 1 -3.60 31.77 -27.00
CA MET A 1 -2.64 30.99 -26.21
C MET A 1 -2.89 29.54 -26.57
N ALA A 2 -1.85 28.77 -26.78
CA ALA A 2 -2.00 27.31 -26.91
C ALA A 2 -2.61 26.75 -25.64
N LYS A 3 -3.52 25.80 -25.77
CA LYS A 3 -4.05 25.02 -24.67
C LYS A 3 -3.44 23.64 -24.75
N TYR A 4 -3.08 23.09 -23.62
CA TYR A 4 -2.48 21.77 -23.52
C TYR A 4 -3.43 20.80 -22.85
N LEU A 5 -3.36 19.53 -23.23
CA LEU A 5 -4.00 18.44 -22.51
C LEU A 5 -2.97 17.82 -21.56
N ASP A 6 -3.43 17.31 -20.42
CA ASP A 6 -2.55 16.70 -19.42
C ASP A 6 -1.85 15.45 -20.01
N PRO A 7 -0.50 15.44 -20.11
CA PRO A 7 0.24 14.31 -20.65
C PRO A 7 0.15 13.02 -19.83
N LYS A 8 -0.40 13.10 -18.60
CA LYS A 8 -0.65 11.94 -17.73
C LYS A 8 -1.94 11.20 -18.07
N ALA A 9 -2.85 11.78 -18.85
CA ALA A 9 -4.06 11.08 -19.26
C ALA A 9 -3.73 9.96 -20.26
N ASP A 10 -4.47 8.85 -20.19
CA ASP A 10 -4.23 7.66 -21.00
C ASP A 10 -4.15 7.97 -22.51
N VAL A 11 -5.06 8.80 -23.00
CA VAL A 11 -5.13 9.19 -24.41
C VAL A 11 -3.89 9.97 -24.83
N THR A 12 -3.49 10.99 -24.08
CA THR A 12 -2.31 11.82 -24.36
C THR A 12 -1.03 11.03 -24.16
N PHE A 13 -0.93 10.25 -23.10
CA PHE A 13 0.24 9.42 -22.83
C PHE A 13 0.51 8.42 -23.96
N LYS A 14 -0.51 7.71 -24.41
CA LYS A 14 -0.41 6.77 -25.53
C LYS A 14 -0.08 7.48 -26.84
N LYS A 15 -0.65 8.65 -27.11
CA LYS A 15 -0.34 9.43 -28.31
C LYS A 15 1.12 9.87 -28.31
N VAL A 16 1.66 10.36 -27.18
CA VAL A 16 3.06 10.78 -27.06
C VAL A 16 4.03 9.60 -27.10
N PHE A 17 3.81 8.57 -26.29
CA PHE A 17 4.79 7.51 -26.09
C PHE A 17 4.44 6.20 -26.82
N GLY A 18 3.18 5.99 -27.19
CA GLY A 18 2.75 4.80 -27.93
C GLY A 18 2.85 4.94 -29.45
N GLU A 19 2.93 6.17 -29.97
CA GLU A 19 2.97 6.42 -31.42
C GLU A 19 4.32 6.98 -31.92
N HIS A 20 5.16 7.49 -31.00
CA HIS A 20 6.41 8.18 -31.36
C HIS A 20 7.63 7.48 -30.74
N LYS A 21 8.24 6.57 -31.51
CA LYS A 21 9.40 5.75 -31.07
C LYS A 21 10.55 6.59 -30.50
N ASN A 22 10.87 7.73 -31.10
CA ASN A 22 11.94 8.61 -30.64
C ASN A 22 11.66 9.21 -29.25
N LEU A 23 10.40 9.51 -28.95
CA LEU A 23 10.03 10.08 -27.65
C LEU A 23 10.11 9.04 -26.53
N VAL A 24 9.58 7.83 -26.76
CA VAL A 24 9.69 6.77 -25.76
C VAL A 24 11.13 6.28 -25.59
N ILE A 25 11.94 6.23 -26.65
CA ILE A 25 13.39 5.92 -26.54
C ILE A 25 14.07 6.97 -25.64
N SER A 26 13.81 8.25 -25.88
CA SER A 26 14.36 9.33 -25.05
C SER A 26 13.92 9.22 -23.59
N LEU A 27 12.65 8.92 -23.31
CA LEU A 27 12.12 8.71 -21.97
C LEU A 27 12.80 7.52 -21.28
N LEU A 28 12.91 6.37 -21.96
CA LEU A 28 13.54 5.15 -21.45
C LEU A 28 15.01 5.41 -21.09
N ASN A 29 15.77 6.03 -22.02
CA ASN A 29 17.19 6.36 -21.80
C ASN A 29 17.40 7.37 -20.66
N ALA A 30 16.45 8.27 -20.45
CA ALA A 30 16.51 9.25 -19.38
C ALA A 30 16.23 8.66 -18.00
N LEU A 31 15.25 7.76 -17.88
CA LEU A 31 14.67 7.35 -16.60
C LEU A 31 15.06 5.92 -16.18
N LEU A 32 15.45 5.05 -17.09
CA LEU A 32 15.85 3.69 -16.73
C LEU A 32 17.32 3.62 -16.25
N PRO A 33 17.65 2.65 -15.38
CA PRO A 33 19.00 2.43 -14.88
C PRO A 33 19.83 1.61 -15.88
N LEU A 34 19.93 2.11 -17.12
CA LEU A 34 20.69 1.44 -18.17
C LEU A 34 22.19 1.62 -17.92
N GLU A 35 22.97 0.60 -18.29
CA GLU A 35 24.42 0.64 -18.20
C GLU A 35 24.99 1.57 -19.30
N ASP A 36 26.13 2.18 -19.01
CA ASP A 36 26.85 2.99 -19.99
C ASP A 36 27.15 2.20 -21.26
N GLY A 37 26.84 2.78 -22.41
CA GLY A 37 27.01 2.12 -23.71
C GLY A 37 25.92 1.10 -24.07
N LYS A 38 24.88 0.95 -23.24
CA LYS A 38 23.71 0.09 -23.49
C LYS A 38 22.41 0.88 -23.59
N LEU A 39 22.49 2.08 -24.11
CA LEU A 39 21.29 2.88 -24.38
C LEU A 39 20.39 2.21 -25.42
N VAL A 40 19.10 2.49 -25.34
CA VAL A 40 18.13 2.04 -26.33
C VAL A 40 18.29 2.90 -27.59
N GLU A 41 18.58 2.28 -28.72
CA GLU A 41 18.76 2.97 -30.02
C GLU A 41 17.57 2.81 -30.93
N SER A 42 16.89 1.68 -30.86
CA SER A 42 15.71 1.38 -31.69
C SER A 42 14.75 0.47 -30.95
N ILE A 43 13.46 0.61 -31.25
CA ILE A 43 12.41 -0.25 -30.70
C ILE A 43 11.38 -0.61 -31.76
N GLU A 44 10.70 -1.73 -31.52
CA GLU A 44 9.43 -2.08 -32.14
C GLU A 44 8.33 -2.11 -31.06
N TYR A 45 7.18 -1.51 -31.39
CA TYR A 45 6.02 -1.62 -30.50
C TYR A 45 5.46 -3.04 -30.52
N LEU A 46 5.09 -3.51 -29.36
CA LEU A 46 4.38 -4.77 -29.19
C LEU A 46 2.91 -4.48 -28.82
N PRO A 47 1.98 -5.40 -29.11
CA PRO A 47 0.61 -5.22 -28.65
C PRO A 47 0.57 -4.90 -27.15
N PRO A 48 -0.19 -3.88 -26.71
CA PRO A 48 -0.29 -3.50 -25.30
C PRO A 48 -0.93 -4.61 -24.45
N GLU A 49 -1.77 -5.43 -25.10
CA GLU A 49 -2.43 -6.55 -24.44
C GLU A 49 -1.48 -7.73 -24.24
N MET A 50 -1.40 -8.19 -23.01
CA MET A 50 -0.75 -9.44 -22.66
C MET A 50 -1.80 -10.54 -22.53
N VAL A 51 -2.32 -11.03 -23.66
CA VAL A 51 -3.35 -12.07 -23.69
C VAL A 51 -2.86 -13.31 -22.92
N PRO A 52 -3.65 -13.91 -22.01
CA PRO A 52 -3.26 -15.10 -21.29
C PRO A 52 -3.24 -16.31 -22.22
N ASP A 53 -2.38 -17.31 -21.89
CA ASP A 53 -2.34 -18.58 -22.62
C ASP A 53 -3.58 -19.45 -22.38
N ASN A 54 -4.38 -19.11 -21.37
CA ASN A 54 -5.66 -19.74 -21.03
C ASN A 54 -6.70 -18.63 -20.79
N PRO A 55 -7.92 -18.70 -21.38
CA PRO A 55 -8.99 -17.71 -21.19
C PRO A 55 -9.39 -17.48 -19.73
N GLU A 56 -9.16 -18.46 -18.84
CA GLU A 56 -9.44 -18.33 -17.41
C GLU A 56 -8.42 -17.44 -16.65
N LYS A 57 -7.28 -17.16 -17.28
CA LYS A 57 -6.25 -16.28 -16.68
C LYS A 57 -6.55 -14.82 -16.99
N LYS A 58 -6.15 -13.95 -16.05
CA LYS A 58 -6.37 -12.51 -16.15
C LYS A 58 -5.59 -11.90 -17.32
N ASN A 59 -6.27 -11.13 -18.16
CA ASN A 59 -5.63 -10.25 -19.14
C ASN A 59 -4.86 -9.14 -18.42
N SER A 60 -3.77 -8.70 -19.02
CA SER A 60 -3.00 -7.54 -18.58
C SER A 60 -2.89 -6.57 -19.76
N ILE A 61 -3.23 -5.33 -19.52
CA ILE A 61 -3.06 -4.22 -20.47
C ILE A 61 -2.05 -3.27 -19.84
N VAL A 62 -1.10 -2.82 -20.63
CA VAL A 62 -0.08 -1.84 -20.24
C VAL A 62 -0.13 -0.68 -21.23
N ASP A 63 0.29 0.53 -20.80
CA ASP A 63 0.13 1.71 -21.65
C ASP A 63 1.02 1.65 -22.90
N VAL A 64 2.30 1.37 -22.73
CA VAL A 64 3.24 1.19 -23.83
C VAL A 64 4.08 -0.06 -23.61
N ARG A 65 4.21 -0.88 -24.64
CA ARG A 65 5.04 -2.07 -24.65
C ARG A 65 5.90 -2.09 -25.89
N CYS A 66 7.20 -2.26 -25.73
CA CYS A 66 8.13 -2.30 -26.85
C CYS A 66 9.30 -3.25 -26.60
N GLU A 67 9.98 -3.59 -27.70
CA GLU A 67 11.16 -4.45 -27.71
C GLU A 67 12.26 -3.80 -28.55
N GLU A 68 13.49 -3.88 -28.05
CA GLU A 68 14.67 -3.43 -28.79
C GLU A 68 15.17 -4.54 -29.73
N THR A 69 15.94 -4.19 -30.75
CA THR A 69 16.59 -5.14 -31.69
C THR A 69 17.43 -6.19 -30.96
N GLY A 70 17.99 -5.90 -29.79
CA GLY A 70 18.72 -6.86 -28.93
C GLY A 70 17.84 -7.78 -28.09
N GLY A 71 16.51 -7.64 -28.18
CA GLY A 71 15.53 -8.47 -27.47
C GLY A 71 15.15 -7.97 -26.06
N ARG A 72 15.77 -6.88 -25.56
CA ARG A 72 15.32 -6.27 -24.29
C ARG A 72 13.89 -5.77 -24.44
N LYS A 73 13.07 -6.02 -23.41
CA LYS A 73 11.67 -5.62 -23.41
C LYS A 73 11.43 -4.48 -22.43
N PHE A 74 10.62 -3.54 -22.85
CA PHE A 74 10.25 -2.37 -22.07
C PHE A 74 8.74 -2.27 -21.93
N ILE A 75 8.30 -1.98 -20.72
CA ILE A 75 6.92 -1.67 -20.36
C ILE A 75 6.94 -0.28 -19.72
N VAL A 76 6.06 0.61 -20.20
CA VAL A 76 5.88 1.93 -19.60
C VAL A 76 4.42 2.07 -19.20
N GLU A 77 4.17 2.42 -17.95
CA GLU A 77 2.83 2.64 -17.39
C GLU A 77 2.74 4.02 -16.75
N MET A 78 1.61 4.71 -16.96
CA MET A 78 1.22 5.90 -16.22
C MET A 78 0.08 5.54 -15.25
N GLN A 79 0.28 5.77 -13.96
CA GLN A 79 -0.69 5.43 -12.92
C GLN A 79 -1.08 6.67 -12.12
N LEU A 80 -2.33 7.12 -12.24
CA LEU A 80 -2.84 8.28 -11.51
C LEU A 80 -3.25 7.93 -10.08
N ASN A 81 -3.93 6.81 -9.89
CA ASN A 81 -4.40 6.36 -8.59
C ASN A 81 -3.58 5.16 -8.10
N TRP A 82 -3.08 5.24 -6.87
CA TRP A 82 -2.39 4.13 -6.24
C TRP A 82 -3.37 3.12 -5.65
N THR A 83 -3.12 1.83 -5.90
CA THR A 83 -3.80 0.73 -5.22
C THR A 83 -2.75 -0.14 -4.53
N THR A 84 -3.13 -0.80 -3.43
CA THR A 84 -2.22 -1.68 -2.67
C THR A 84 -1.66 -2.83 -3.50
N ALA A 85 -2.37 -3.25 -4.56
CA ALA A 85 -1.97 -4.33 -5.46
C ALA A 85 -1.18 -3.82 -6.69
N PHE A 86 -0.79 -2.55 -6.75
CA PHE A 86 -0.14 -2.01 -7.94
C PHE A 86 1.28 -2.58 -8.13
N LYS A 87 2.08 -2.69 -7.07
CA LYS A 87 3.43 -3.28 -7.15
C LYS A 87 3.38 -4.74 -7.63
N GLU A 88 2.41 -5.51 -7.11
CA GLU A 88 2.19 -6.90 -7.51
C GLU A 88 1.74 -7.00 -8.98
N ARG A 89 0.90 -6.08 -9.44
CA ARG A 89 0.48 -6.01 -10.84
C ARG A 89 1.65 -5.72 -11.76
N VAL A 90 2.50 -4.77 -11.40
CA VAL A 90 3.72 -4.43 -12.16
C VAL A 90 4.66 -5.63 -12.23
N LEU A 91 4.93 -6.28 -11.09
CA LEU A 91 5.74 -7.48 -11.04
C LEU A 91 5.15 -8.60 -11.91
N PHE A 92 3.83 -8.83 -11.83
CA PHE A 92 3.14 -9.82 -12.65
C PHE A 92 3.28 -9.54 -14.15
N ASN A 93 3.09 -8.28 -14.58
CA ASN A 93 3.22 -7.87 -15.97
C ASN A 93 4.66 -8.07 -16.49
N ALA A 94 5.66 -7.64 -15.72
CA ALA A 94 7.06 -7.81 -16.06
C ALA A 94 7.46 -9.30 -16.13
N ALA A 95 7.04 -10.11 -15.15
CA ALA A 95 7.30 -11.54 -15.14
C ALA A 95 6.64 -12.24 -16.34
N LYS A 96 5.41 -11.88 -16.69
CA LYS A 96 4.68 -12.40 -17.85
C LYS A 96 5.41 -12.04 -19.15
N ALA A 97 5.94 -10.82 -19.29
CA ALA A 97 6.75 -10.43 -20.43
C ALA A 97 8.07 -11.19 -20.48
N TYR A 98 8.68 -11.50 -19.31
CA TYR A 98 9.92 -12.24 -19.21
C TYR A 98 9.76 -13.70 -19.67
N VAL A 99 8.77 -14.42 -19.13
CA VAL A 99 8.58 -15.85 -19.43
C VAL A 99 8.10 -16.12 -20.86
N ARG A 100 7.51 -15.12 -21.52
CA ARG A 100 7.03 -15.22 -22.90
C ARG A 100 8.08 -15.00 -23.98
N GLN A 101 9.35 -14.86 -23.62
CA GLN A 101 10.42 -14.62 -24.57
C GLN A 101 10.90 -15.89 -25.25
N ILE A 102 10.66 -17.05 -24.65
CA ILE A 102 11.15 -18.34 -25.14
C ILE A 102 10.04 -19.39 -25.16
N ASP A 103 10.15 -20.30 -26.13
CA ASP A 103 9.32 -21.50 -26.24
C ASP A 103 9.96 -22.70 -25.53
N ARG A 104 9.24 -23.84 -25.49
CA ARG A 104 9.66 -25.06 -24.78
C ARG A 104 11.03 -25.62 -25.23
N SER A 105 11.43 -25.38 -26.47
CA SER A 105 12.68 -25.87 -27.07
C SER A 105 13.84 -24.91 -26.92
N ASP A 106 13.60 -23.68 -26.49
CA ASP A 106 14.60 -22.62 -26.46
C ASP A 106 15.53 -22.73 -25.26
N LYS A 107 16.73 -22.13 -25.41
CA LYS A 107 17.71 -22.09 -24.34
C LYS A 107 17.45 -20.88 -23.44
N PHE A 108 17.46 -21.07 -22.13
CA PHE A 108 17.31 -19.97 -21.14
C PHE A 108 18.31 -18.82 -21.32
N LYS A 109 19.44 -19.06 -21.99
CA LYS A 109 20.43 -18.02 -22.32
C LYS A 109 19.93 -16.97 -23.30
N LEU A 110 18.80 -17.22 -23.99
CA LEU A 110 18.15 -16.28 -24.91
C LEU A 110 17.27 -15.26 -24.18
N LEU A 111 16.93 -15.51 -22.91
CA LEU A 111 16.17 -14.56 -22.11
C LEU A 111 16.91 -13.24 -21.97
N GLN A 112 16.23 -12.17 -22.28
CA GLN A 112 16.69 -10.79 -22.16
C GLN A 112 16.01 -10.08 -20.98
N PRO A 113 16.64 -9.08 -20.37
CA PRO A 113 16.02 -8.31 -19.30
C PRO A 113 14.72 -7.62 -19.72
N VAL A 114 13.78 -7.52 -18.78
CA VAL A 114 12.56 -6.73 -18.89
C VAL A 114 12.69 -5.54 -17.97
N TYR A 115 12.49 -4.35 -18.51
CA TYR A 115 12.45 -3.09 -17.79
C TYR A 115 11.02 -2.58 -17.74
N SER A 116 10.49 -2.36 -16.54
CA SER A 116 9.19 -1.72 -16.33
C SER A 116 9.39 -0.35 -15.71
N LEU A 117 9.03 0.70 -16.43
CA LEU A 117 9.02 2.09 -15.98
C LEU A 117 7.59 2.47 -15.60
N ASN A 118 7.37 2.78 -14.34
CA ASN A 118 6.06 3.09 -13.79
C ASN A 118 6.08 4.53 -13.25
N LEU A 119 5.34 5.41 -13.92
CA LEU A 119 5.19 6.82 -13.55
C LEU A 119 3.92 6.93 -12.69
N VAL A 120 4.08 7.30 -11.43
CA VAL A 120 2.99 7.24 -10.43
C VAL A 120 2.67 8.64 -9.94
N ASN A 121 1.44 9.11 -10.17
CA ASN A 121 0.98 10.42 -9.71
C ASN A 121 0.39 10.37 -8.28
N LYS A 122 1.00 9.54 -7.42
CA LYS A 122 0.65 9.40 -5.99
C LYS A 122 1.91 9.11 -5.18
N VAL A 123 1.89 9.54 -3.91
CA VAL A 123 2.90 9.15 -2.93
C VAL A 123 2.50 7.79 -2.36
N PHE A 124 3.39 6.79 -2.47
CA PHE A 124 3.18 5.44 -1.95
C PHE A 124 4.27 4.98 -0.97
N GLU A 125 5.39 5.70 -0.88
CA GLU A 125 6.47 5.49 0.10
C GLU A 125 6.64 6.78 0.92
N PRO A 126 5.73 7.11 1.86
CA PRO A 126 5.74 8.40 2.57
C PRO A 126 6.98 8.59 3.45
N ASP A 127 7.63 7.51 3.86
CA ASP A 127 8.78 7.52 4.78
C ASP A 127 10.10 7.98 4.12
N THR A 128 10.11 8.20 2.82
CA THR A 128 11.29 8.69 2.09
C THR A 128 10.95 9.90 1.22
N GLU A 129 11.90 10.83 1.09
CA GLU A 129 11.80 11.94 0.14
C GLU A 129 12.19 11.56 -1.29
N ASN A 130 12.78 10.39 -1.50
CA ASN A 130 13.16 9.93 -2.81
C ASN A 130 11.92 9.66 -3.66
N CYS A 131 11.90 10.21 -4.87
CA CYS A 131 10.85 9.94 -5.85
C CYS A 131 11.17 8.74 -6.76
N TYR A 132 12.42 8.29 -6.80
CA TYR A 132 12.90 7.24 -7.70
C TYR A 132 13.19 5.95 -6.93
N HIS A 133 12.52 4.87 -7.30
CA HIS A 133 12.66 3.55 -6.68
C HIS A 133 12.97 2.51 -7.75
N HIS A 134 14.12 1.86 -7.65
CA HIS A 134 14.53 0.78 -8.56
C HIS A 134 14.63 -0.54 -7.82
N TYR A 135 13.87 -1.52 -8.25
CA TYR A 135 13.88 -2.89 -7.74
C TYR A 135 14.51 -3.82 -8.78
N SER A 136 15.42 -4.67 -8.32
CA SER A 136 16.06 -5.71 -9.12
C SER A 136 16.45 -6.90 -8.24
N MET A 137 16.73 -8.04 -8.82
CA MET A 137 17.16 -9.24 -8.07
C MET A 137 18.64 -9.15 -7.74
N VAL A 138 18.94 -9.13 -6.44
CA VAL A 138 20.31 -9.06 -5.91
C VAL A 138 20.54 -10.14 -4.85
N HIS A 139 21.79 -10.52 -4.64
CA HIS A 139 22.17 -11.39 -3.53
C HIS A 139 22.11 -10.62 -2.21
N ASN A 140 21.35 -11.10 -1.22
CA ASN A 140 21.08 -10.37 0.02
C ASN A 140 22.31 -9.98 0.85
N LEU A 141 23.37 -10.80 0.80
CA LEU A 141 24.64 -10.55 1.52
C LEU A 141 25.68 -9.80 0.68
N ASP A 142 25.46 -9.67 -0.63
CA ASP A 142 26.35 -8.99 -1.55
C ASP A 142 25.54 -8.41 -2.72
N THR A 143 25.04 -7.22 -2.54
CA THR A 143 24.15 -6.55 -3.52
C THR A 143 24.83 -6.21 -4.86
N LYS A 144 26.15 -6.38 -4.98
CA LYS A 144 26.87 -6.28 -6.26
C LYS A 144 26.60 -7.49 -7.15
N LYS A 145 26.26 -8.64 -6.57
CA LYS A 145 25.87 -9.84 -7.32
C LYS A 145 24.41 -9.76 -7.68
N LYS A 146 24.12 -9.71 -8.97
CA LYS A 146 22.78 -9.55 -9.53
C LYS A 146 22.43 -10.75 -10.42
N ILE A 147 21.14 -11.06 -10.49
CA ILE A 147 20.54 -11.86 -11.56
C ILE A 147 19.84 -10.85 -12.47
N ASP A 148 20.36 -10.66 -13.66
CA ASP A 148 19.80 -9.73 -14.64
C ASP A 148 18.57 -10.35 -15.29
N GLY A 149 17.41 -9.78 -15.04
CA GLY A 149 16.16 -10.34 -15.57
C GLY A 149 14.99 -9.37 -15.45
N LEU A 150 14.67 -8.87 -14.27
CA LEU A 150 13.58 -7.94 -14.04
C LEU A 150 14.11 -6.66 -13.37
N HIS A 151 13.81 -5.52 -14.00
CA HIS A 151 14.06 -4.20 -13.45
C HIS A 151 12.74 -3.44 -13.36
N LEU A 152 12.29 -3.16 -12.14
CA LEU A 152 11.06 -2.42 -11.88
C LEU A 152 11.44 -1.04 -11.35
N VAL A 153 11.12 -0.02 -12.12
CA VAL A 153 11.35 1.38 -11.76
C VAL A 153 10.02 2.06 -11.48
N PHE A 154 9.90 2.68 -10.32
CA PHE A 154 8.75 3.50 -9.95
C PHE A 154 9.21 4.92 -9.70
N ILE A 155 8.49 5.89 -10.24
CA ILE A 155 8.76 7.31 -10.04
C ILE A 155 7.50 7.96 -9.47
N GLU A 156 7.60 8.46 -8.22
CA GLU A 156 6.54 9.20 -7.54
C GLU A 156 6.56 10.66 -8.02
N LEU A 157 5.76 10.98 -9.04
CA LEU A 157 5.73 12.31 -9.64
C LEU A 157 5.51 13.45 -8.63
N PRO A 158 4.63 13.31 -7.59
CA PRO A 158 4.44 14.37 -6.61
C PRO A 158 5.66 14.70 -5.75
N LYS A 159 6.65 13.80 -5.67
CA LYS A 159 7.92 14.03 -4.96
C LYS A 159 9.03 14.55 -5.84
N PHE A 160 8.80 14.68 -7.12
CA PHE A 160 9.83 15.12 -8.05
C PHE A 160 10.37 16.50 -7.68
N LYS A 161 11.69 16.61 -7.57
CA LYS A 161 12.42 17.87 -7.41
C LYS A 161 13.54 17.89 -8.46
N PRO A 162 13.67 18.92 -9.29
CA PRO A 162 14.70 18.98 -10.35
C PRO A 162 16.10 18.68 -9.85
N GLN A 163 16.43 19.10 -8.62
CA GLN A 163 17.75 18.91 -8.00
C GLN A 163 18.09 17.42 -7.79
N SER A 164 17.08 16.54 -7.64
CA SER A 164 17.28 15.10 -7.46
C SER A 164 17.85 14.42 -8.71
N PHE A 165 17.80 15.08 -9.86
CA PHE A 165 18.25 14.57 -11.16
C PHE A 165 19.22 15.53 -11.86
N ALA A 166 19.88 16.42 -11.12
CA ALA A 166 20.69 17.51 -11.70
C ALA A 166 21.74 17.06 -12.73
N GLU A 167 22.25 15.83 -12.61
CA GLU A 167 23.21 15.23 -13.54
C GLU A 167 22.55 14.62 -14.79
N LYS A 168 21.21 14.43 -14.78
CA LYS A 168 20.44 13.81 -15.87
C LYS A 168 19.45 14.80 -16.47
N LYS A 169 19.96 15.74 -17.27
CA LYS A 169 19.14 16.82 -17.86
C LYS A 169 17.86 16.31 -18.53
N MET A 170 17.93 15.26 -19.34
CA MET A 170 16.74 14.71 -20.01
C MET A 170 15.71 14.13 -19.05
N ALA A 171 16.15 13.53 -17.92
CA ALA A 171 15.22 13.07 -16.90
C ALA A 171 14.45 14.23 -16.26
N VAL A 172 15.13 15.34 -15.98
CA VAL A 172 14.49 16.57 -15.48
C VAL A 172 13.46 17.09 -16.46
N LEU A 173 13.80 17.19 -17.75
CA LEU A 173 12.90 17.71 -18.77
C LEU A 173 11.65 16.83 -18.94
N TRP A 174 11.81 15.50 -18.97
CA TRP A 174 10.66 14.59 -19.07
C TRP A 174 9.78 14.64 -17.81
N LEU A 175 10.38 14.70 -16.62
CA LEU A 175 9.59 14.79 -15.40
C LEU A 175 8.89 16.14 -15.28
N LYS A 176 9.50 17.24 -15.70
CA LYS A 176 8.83 18.55 -15.81
C LYS A 176 7.69 18.53 -16.82
N PHE A 177 7.90 17.96 -18.00
CA PHE A 177 6.82 17.78 -18.99
C PHE A 177 5.61 17.07 -18.37
N LEU A 178 5.84 16.00 -17.57
CA LEU A 178 4.77 15.23 -16.94
C LEU A 178 4.15 15.91 -15.71
N THR A 179 4.84 16.85 -15.06
CA THR A 179 4.37 17.45 -13.80
C THR A 179 3.95 18.91 -13.92
N GLU A 180 4.44 19.64 -14.93
CA GLU A 180 4.21 21.08 -15.07
C GLU A 180 3.32 21.43 -16.28
N ILE A 181 2.97 20.43 -17.14
CA ILE A 181 2.07 20.64 -18.28
C ILE A 181 0.72 20.00 -17.99
N ASP A 182 -0.34 20.80 -18.14
CA ASP A 182 -1.74 20.43 -17.99
C ASP A 182 -2.66 21.46 -18.66
N GLU A 183 -3.98 21.34 -18.47
CA GLU A 183 -4.99 22.24 -19.04
C GLU A 183 -4.91 23.68 -18.49
N GLU A 184 -4.30 23.87 -17.33
CA GLU A 184 -4.15 25.20 -16.68
C GLU A 184 -2.84 25.88 -17.10
N THR A 185 -1.99 25.19 -17.88
CA THR A 185 -0.69 25.71 -18.30
C THR A 185 -0.85 26.91 -19.23
N CYS A 186 -0.55 28.10 -18.71
CA CYS A 186 -0.57 29.35 -19.48
C CYS A 186 0.79 29.69 -20.11
N THR A 187 1.87 29.24 -19.50
CA THR A 187 3.24 29.52 -19.95
C THR A 187 4.08 28.26 -19.78
N VAL A 188 4.60 27.77 -20.90
CA VAL A 188 5.50 26.61 -20.90
C VAL A 188 6.90 27.05 -20.45
N PRO A 189 7.58 26.30 -19.57
CA PRO A 189 8.97 26.55 -19.23
C PRO A 189 9.88 26.57 -20.46
N GLN A 190 10.72 27.61 -20.59
CA GLN A 190 11.58 27.80 -21.76
C GLN A 190 12.49 26.60 -22.04
N GLU A 191 12.97 25.94 -21.01
CA GLU A 191 13.84 24.77 -21.12
C GLU A 191 13.17 23.56 -21.80
N LEU A 192 11.82 23.43 -21.72
CA LEU A 192 11.06 22.40 -22.45
C LEU A 192 10.90 22.76 -23.93
N LEU A 193 10.80 24.06 -24.24
CA LEU A 193 10.74 24.56 -25.63
C LEU A 193 12.10 24.49 -26.33
N ASP A 194 13.18 24.67 -25.60
CA ASP A 194 14.56 24.67 -26.13
C ASP A 194 15.06 23.25 -26.50
N ASP A 195 14.48 22.21 -25.90
CA ASP A 195 14.85 20.84 -26.22
C ASP A 195 13.99 20.29 -27.36
N PRO A 196 14.58 19.89 -28.50
CA PRO A 196 13.81 19.49 -29.67
C PRO A 196 12.97 18.24 -29.49
N VAL A 197 13.33 17.35 -28.55
CA VAL A 197 12.62 16.12 -28.29
C VAL A 197 11.39 16.41 -27.43
N VAL A 198 11.55 17.16 -26.35
CA VAL A 198 10.46 17.52 -25.45
C VAL A 198 9.52 18.55 -26.08
N SER A 199 10.06 19.51 -26.85
CA SER A 199 9.26 20.46 -27.65
C SER A 199 8.33 19.73 -28.63
N LYS A 200 8.78 18.62 -29.24
CA LYS A 200 7.92 17.77 -30.04
C LYS A 200 6.80 17.12 -29.27
N ALA A 201 7.07 16.68 -28.03
CA ALA A 201 6.03 16.14 -27.15
C ALA A 201 5.00 17.21 -26.75
N LEU A 202 5.44 18.46 -26.54
CA LEU A 202 4.53 19.59 -26.28
C LEU A 202 3.58 19.85 -27.46
N GLU A 203 4.09 19.83 -28.70
CA GLU A 203 3.24 19.97 -29.89
C GLU A 203 2.16 18.87 -29.96
N ILE A 204 2.48 17.66 -29.56
CA ILE A 204 1.55 16.52 -29.57
C ILE A 204 0.45 16.69 -28.53
N VAL A 205 0.73 17.27 -27.34
CA VAL A 205 -0.28 17.49 -26.30
C VAL A 205 -1.03 18.81 -26.43
N GLU A 206 -0.79 19.61 -27.47
CA GLU A 206 -1.64 20.76 -27.76
C GLU A 206 -3.07 20.31 -28.08
N GLU A 207 -4.08 20.91 -27.45
CA GLU A 207 -5.50 20.59 -27.66
C GLU A 207 -5.91 20.64 -29.12
N SER A 208 -5.29 21.54 -29.92
CA SER A 208 -5.53 21.70 -31.36
C SER A 208 -5.09 20.48 -32.21
N ALA A 209 -4.24 19.62 -31.67
CA ALA A 209 -3.77 18.40 -32.32
C ALA A 209 -4.74 17.21 -32.14
N TYR A 210 -5.89 17.39 -31.47
CA TYR A 210 -6.83 16.33 -31.15
C TYR A 210 -8.14 16.47 -31.91
N SER A 211 -8.65 15.37 -32.45
CA SER A 211 -9.99 15.28 -33.02
C SER A 211 -11.05 15.38 -31.89
N ASP A 212 -12.32 15.60 -32.29
CA ASP A 212 -13.43 15.65 -31.36
C ASP A 212 -13.63 14.30 -30.63
N GLU A 213 -13.37 13.17 -31.31
CA GLU A 213 -13.42 11.84 -30.72
C GLU A 213 -12.32 11.63 -29.68
N GLU A 214 -11.11 12.10 -29.97
CA GLU A 214 -9.98 12.02 -29.02
C GLU A 214 -10.23 12.91 -27.78
N LYS A 215 -10.82 14.10 -27.97
CA LYS A 215 -11.22 14.97 -26.86
C LYS A 215 -12.32 14.33 -26.01
N ALA A 216 -13.31 13.71 -26.63
CA ALA A 216 -14.35 12.98 -25.91
C ALA A 216 -13.78 11.78 -25.12
N ALA A 217 -12.79 11.07 -25.69
CA ALA A 217 -12.08 9.99 -25.00
C ALA A 217 -11.26 10.53 -23.79
N TYR A 218 -10.62 11.68 -23.95
CA TYR A 218 -9.88 12.37 -22.89
C TYR A 218 -10.79 12.78 -21.73
N GLU A 219 -11.94 13.40 -22.01
CA GLU A 219 -12.95 13.75 -21.01
C GLU A 219 -13.49 12.49 -20.29
N GLY A 220 -13.82 11.46 -21.07
CA GLY A 220 -14.28 10.17 -20.51
C GLY A 220 -13.26 9.51 -19.60
N TYR A 221 -11.97 9.63 -19.90
CA TYR A 221 -10.89 9.16 -19.04
C TYR A 221 -10.88 9.89 -17.71
N TRP A 222 -10.94 11.22 -17.69
CA TRP A 222 -10.98 12.00 -16.46
C TRP A 222 -12.23 11.73 -15.63
N ASP A 223 -13.37 11.48 -16.28
CA ASP A 223 -14.59 11.04 -15.58
C ASP A 223 -14.41 9.68 -14.89
N ALA A 224 -13.70 8.75 -15.53
CA ALA A 224 -13.39 7.47 -14.92
C ALA A 224 -12.43 7.61 -13.72
N VAL A 225 -11.39 8.45 -13.85
CA VAL A 225 -10.43 8.74 -12.77
C VAL A 225 -11.13 9.39 -11.57
N ARG A 226 -12.04 10.36 -11.80
CA ARG A 226 -12.82 11.00 -10.72
C ARG A 226 -13.71 9.98 -10.00
N ARG A 227 -14.38 9.10 -10.73
CA ARG A 227 -15.21 8.03 -10.13
C ARG A 227 -14.38 7.05 -9.32
N GLU A 228 -13.24 6.62 -9.84
CA GLU A 228 -12.33 5.74 -9.11
C GLU A 228 -11.83 6.39 -7.82
N ALA A 229 -11.41 7.65 -7.86
CA ALA A 229 -10.96 8.41 -6.70
C ALA A 229 -12.06 8.53 -5.63
N THR A 230 -13.32 8.76 -6.05
CA THR A 230 -14.48 8.80 -5.14
C THR A 230 -14.68 7.46 -4.43
N ILE A 231 -14.67 6.35 -5.19
CA ILE A 231 -14.83 4.99 -4.62
C ILE A 231 -13.71 4.66 -3.63
N ILE A 232 -12.47 5.03 -3.97
CA ILE A 232 -11.32 4.82 -3.07
C ILE A 232 -11.49 5.66 -1.79
N GLY A 233 -11.97 6.91 -1.91
CA GLY A 233 -12.29 7.76 -0.76
C GLY A 233 -13.31 7.11 0.16
N GLU A 234 -14.48 6.74 -0.37
CA GLU A 234 -15.56 6.08 0.38
C GLU A 234 -15.10 4.78 1.08
N LEU A 235 -14.25 3.99 0.40
CA LEU A 235 -13.68 2.78 0.99
C LEU A 235 -12.71 3.07 2.15
N ASN A 236 -11.95 4.14 2.08
CA ASN A 236 -11.05 4.55 3.16
C ASN A 236 -11.85 5.05 4.36
N ASP A 237 -12.85 5.89 4.14
CA ASP A 237 -13.76 6.40 5.19
C ASP A 237 -14.45 5.23 5.91
N ALA A 238 -14.99 4.26 5.18
CA ALA A 238 -15.61 3.08 5.76
C ALA A 238 -14.62 2.19 6.56
N ARG A 239 -13.36 2.13 6.14
CA ARG A 239 -12.32 1.41 6.89
C ARG A 239 -11.95 2.12 8.19
N GLU A 240 -11.89 3.44 8.19
CA GLU A 240 -11.62 4.25 9.37
C GLU A 240 -12.76 4.11 10.39
N GLU A 241 -14.02 4.20 9.95
CA GLU A 241 -15.20 3.97 10.78
C GLU A 241 -15.20 2.58 11.42
N LEU A 242 -14.91 1.54 10.63
CA LEU A 242 -14.83 0.16 11.13
C LEU A 242 -13.69 -0.03 12.15
N ALA A 243 -12.55 0.63 11.95
CA ALA A 243 -11.43 0.57 12.87
C ALA A 243 -11.76 1.25 14.21
N GLU A 244 -12.47 2.37 14.17
CA GLU A 244 -12.95 3.08 15.37
C GLU A 244 -14.01 2.27 16.12
N GLU A 245 -14.98 1.70 15.41
CA GLU A 245 -16.01 0.82 15.99
C GLU A 245 -15.37 -0.39 16.68
N LYS A 246 -14.39 -1.03 16.03
CA LYS A 246 -13.64 -2.14 16.63
C LYS A 246 -12.92 -1.73 17.90
N LYS A 247 -12.24 -0.59 17.91
CA LYS A 247 -11.56 -0.04 19.08
C LYS A 247 -12.53 0.20 20.23
N ASN A 248 -13.67 0.79 19.94
CA ASN A 248 -14.71 1.08 20.95
C ASN A 248 -15.30 -0.22 21.53
N ARG A 249 -15.55 -1.22 20.68
CA ARG A 249 -16.01 -2.53 21.11
C ARG A 249 -14.98 -3.24 22.01
N ASP A 250 -13.71 -3.24 21.61
CA ASP A 250 -12.64 -3.88 22.39
C ASP A 250 -12.44 -3.18 23.75
N ALA A 251 -12.58 -1.85 23.81
CA ALA A 251 -12.58 -1.09 25.07
C ALA A 251 -13.77 -1.45 25.98
N ALA A 252 -14.97 -1.55 25.43
CA ALA A 252 -16.17 -1.94 26.17
C ALA A 252 -16.08 -3.38 26.72
N LEU A 253 -15.49 -4.30 25.95
CA LEU A 253 -15.23 -5.66 26.39
C LEU A 253 -14.24 -5.69 27.57
N ALA A 254 -13.14 -4.94 27.48
CA ALA A 254 -12.15 -4.84 28.54
C ALA A 254 -12.75 -4.24 29.83
N GLU A 255 -13.61 -3.23 29.73
CA GLU A 255 -14.30 -2.64 30.87
C GLU A 255 -15.26 -3.65 31.55
N ARG A 256 -16.04 -4.38 30.72
CA ARG A 256 -16.93 -5.44 31.23
C ARG A 256 -16.15 -6.54 31.98
N ASP A 257 -15.03 -7.00 31.40
CA ASP A 257 -14.21 -8.06 32.01
C ASP A 257 -13.56 -7.56 33.31
N ALA A 258 -13.13 -6.31 33.38
CA ALA A 258 -12.63 -5.69 34.62
C ALA A 258 -13.73 -5.54 35.68
N ALA A 259 -14.97 -5.21 35.29
CA ALA A 259 -16.11 -5.13 36.19
C ALA A 259 -16.45 -6.52 36.75
N THR A 260 -16.47 -7.55 35.91
CA THR A 260 -16.68 -8.96 36.34
C THR A 260 -15.60 -9.40 37.35
N ALA A 261 -14.34 -9.16 37.07
CA ALA A 261 -13.23 -9.49 37.95
C ALA A 261 -13.33 -8.79 39.33
N ARG A 262 -13.81 -7.52 39.37
CA ARG A 262 -14.05 -6.77 40.59
C ARG A 262 -15.19 -7.40 41.41
N ALA A 263 -16.27 -7.81 40.74
CA ALA A 263 -17.40 -8.47 41.40
C ALA A 263 -16.98 -9.81 42.00
N ASP A 264 -16.23 -10.63 41.26
CA ASP A 264 -15.72 -11.92 41.75
C ASP A 264 -14.77 -11.75 42.95
N ALA A 265 -13.89 -10.76 42.91
CA ALA A 265 -13.03 -10.44 44.03
C ALA A 265 -13.79 -9.95 45.25
N ALA A 266 -14.87 -9.19 45.07
CA ALA A 266 -15.74 -8.76 46.17
C ALA A 266 -16.49 -9.94 46.82
N ASN A 267 -17.03 -10.86 46.00
CA ASN A 267 -17.67 -12.08 46.47
C ASN A 267 -16.70 -12.98 47.25
N ALA A 268 -15.50 -13.19 46.73
CA ALA A 268 -14.47 -13.98 47.43
C ALA A 268 -14.07 -13.38 48.79
N ARG A 269 -14.02 -12.04 48.90
CA ARG A 269 -13.78 -11.37 50.21
C ARG A 269 -14.94 -11.56 51.17
N ALA A 270 -16.18 -11.48 50.69
CA ALA A 270 -17.36 -11.71 51.50
C ALA A 270 -17.41 -13.16 52.02
N ASP A 271 -17.11 -14.14 51.18
CA ASP A 271 -17.05 -15.56 51.54
C ASP A 271 -15.95 -15.84 52.56
N ALA A 272 -14.77 -15.24 52.40
CA ALA A 272 -13.67 -15.35 53.39
C ALA A 272 -14.07 -14.74 54.72
N ALA A 273 -14.70 -13.58 54.76
CA ALA A 273 -15.17 -12.95 56.00
C ALA A 273 -16.24 -13.79 56.71
N ASN A 274 -17.16 -14.40 55.95
CA ASN A 274 -18.17 -15.31 56.48
C ASN A 274 -17.51 -16.57 57.07
N ALA A 275 -16.54 -17.17 56.38
CA ALA A 275 -15.81 -18.32 56.88
C ALA A 275 -15.01 -18.02 58.17
N GLU A 276 -14.38 -16.84 58.28
CA GLU A 276 -13.71 -16.39 59.50
C GLU A 276 -14.69 -16.23 60.67
N ARG A 277 -15.87 -15.64 60.39
CA ARG A 277 -16.93 -15.47 61.37
C ARG A 277 -17.43 -16.84 61.90
N ASP A 278 -17.71 -17.77 60.98
CA ASP A 278 -18.18 -19.11 61.33
C ASP A 278 -17.14 -19.89 62.16
N ALA A 279 -15.86 -19.77 61.77
CA ALA A 279 -14.75 -20.35 62.54
C ALA A 279 -14.61 -19.73 63.94
N ALA A 280 -14.84 -18.41 64.10
CA ALA A 280 -14.83 -17.76 65.43
C ALA A 280 -15.99 -18.22 66.29
N VAL A 281 -17.21 -18.33 65.69
CA VAL A 281 -18.38 -18.88 66.46
C VAL A 281 -18.16 -20.32 66.91
N GLU A 282 -17.59 -21.16 66.00
CA GLU A 282 -17.30 -22.56 66.41
C GLU A 282 -16.24 -22.67 67.52
N LYS A 283 -15.22 -21.79 67.51
CA LYS A 283 -14.27 -21.72 68.68
C LYS A 283 -14.96 -21.33 69.98
N LEU A 284 -15.90 -20.37 69.94
CA LEU A 284 -16.70 -19.98 71.09
C LEU A 284 -17.56 -21.15 71.60
N ARG A 285 -18.23 -21.89 70.67
CA ARG A 285 -18.99 -23.11 70.97
C ARG A 285 -18.13 -24.18 71.64
N GLN A 286 -16.92 -24.43 71.07
CA GLN A 286 -15.97 -25.38 71.71
C GLN A 286 -15.54 -24.96 73.11
N SER A 287 -15.30 -23.66 73.34
CA SER A 287 -14.98 -23.11 74.66
C SER A 287 -16.15 -23.28 75.62
N ALA A 288 -17.37 -23.00 75.21
CA ALA A 288 -18.59 -23.19 75.96
C ALA A 288 -18.80 -24.67 76.33
N ARG A 289 -18.57 -25.63 75.42
CA ARG A 289 -18.60 -27.09 75.73
C ARG A 289 -17.62 -27.48 76.83
N LYS A 290 -16.38 -26.95 76.78
CA LYS A 290 -15.34 -27.20 77.78
C LYS A 290 -15.74 -26.63 79.13
N MET A 291 -16.35 -25.46 79.24
CA MET A 291 -16.82 -24.82 80.42
C MET A 291 -18.02 -25.61 81.04
N LYS A 292 -18.98 -26.03 80.22
CA LYS A 292 -20.10 -26.89 80.63
C LYS A 292 -19.62 -28.20 81.19
N GLY A 293 -18.61 -28.84 80.56
CA GLY A 293 -18.00 -30.06 81.10
C GLY A 293 -17.21 -29.89 82.43
N LYS A 294 -16.84 -28.63 82.79
CA LYS A 294 -16.20 -28.27 84.05
C LYS A 294 -17.19 -27.83 85.15
N GLY A 295 -18.49 -27.83 84.84
CA GLY A 295 -19.55 -27.52 85.83
C GLY A 295 -19.89 -26.03 85.98
N PHE A 296 -19.49 -25.17 85.02
CA PHE A 296 -19.93 -23.77 85.01
C PHE A 296 -21.42 -23.67 84.66
N SER A 297 -22.11 -22.70 85.29
CA SER A 297 -23.52 -22.46 84.99
C SER A 297 -23.76 -21.91 83.58
N ALA A 298 -24.93 -22.14 83.00
CA ALA A 298 -25.28 -21.62 81.72
C ALA A 298 -25.23 -20.06 81.64
N ALA A 299 -25.51 -19.39 82.77
CA ALA A 299 -25.40 -17.94 82.86
C ALA A 299 -23.95 -17.46 82.80
N ASP A 300 -23.02 -18.11 83.47
CA ASP A 300 -21.59 -17.75 83.44
C ASP A 300 -20.97 -18.03 82.12
N ILE A 301 -21.40 -19.12 81.41
CA ILE A 301 -20.94 -19.44 80.08
C ILE A 301 -21.46 -18.40 79.08
N ALA A 302 -22.72 -17.95 79.19
CA ALA A 302 -23.30 -16.89 78.33
C ALA A 302 -22.53 -15.58 78.46
N ASP A 303 -22.22 -15.21 79.71
CA ASP A 303 -21.50 -13.96 80.01
C ASP A 303 -20.08 -13.93 79.41
N LEU A 304 -19.38 -15.06 79.39
CA LEU A 304 -18.02 -15.20 78.93
C LEU A 304 -17.90 -15.42 77.41
N THR A 305 -18.93 -16.01 76.79
CA THR A 305 -18.86 -16.40 75.35
C THR A 305 -19.78 -15.59 74.46
N GLY A 306 -20.76 -14.87 75.07
CA GLY A 306 -21.79 -14.15 74.28
C GLY A 306 -22.80 -15.06 73.56
N LEU A 307 -22.76 -16.39 73.84
CA LEU A 307 -23.74 -17.32 73.24
C LEU A 307 -25.06 -17.24 74.08
N THR A 308 -26.15 -17.42 73.39
CA THR A 308 -27.49 -17.44 74.01
C THR A 308 -27.68 -18.68 74.91
N ALA A 309 -28.57 -18.59 75.90
CA ALA A 309 -28.87 -19.73 76.76
C ALA A 309 -29.34 -20.95 75.96
N ASP A 310 -30.10 -20.77 74.94
CA ASP A 310 -30.58 -21.84 74.04
C ASP A 310 -29.42 -22.50 73.26
N GLU A 311 -28.47 -21.72 72.77
CA GLU A 311 -27.24 -22.24 72.11
C GLU A 311 -26.38 -23.05 73.12
N ILE A 312 -26.26 -22.58 74.33
CA ILE A 312 -25.49 -23.28 75.38
C ILE A 312 -26.17 -24.58 75.78
N ASN A 313 -27.49 -24.58 75.88
CA ASN A 313 -28.27 -25.77 76.19
C ASN A 313 -28.18 -26.84 75.12
N ALA A 314 -28.10 -26.42 73.87
CA ALA A 314 -27.94 -27.30 72.73
C ALA A 314 -26.53 -27.87 72.52
N LEU A 315 -25.53 -27.39 73.24
CA LEU A 315 -24.16 -27.91 73.31
C LEU A 315 -24.01 -29.15 74.16
#